data_171fd8593e3a2a457a9142263c269009
#
_entry.id   171fd8593e3a2a457a9142263c269009
#
_cell.length_a   1.000
_cell.length_b   1.000
_cell.length_c   1.000
_cell.angle_alpha   90.00
_cell.angle_beta   90.00
_cell.angle_gamma   90.00
#
_symmetry.space_group_name_H-M   'P 1'
#
loop_
_entity.id
_entity.type
_entity.pdbx_description
1 polymer ?
#
loop_
_entity_poly.entity_id
_entity_poly.type
_entity_poly.pdbx_seq_one_letter_code
_entity_poly.pdbx_strand_id
1 'polypeptide(L)'
;MFQPVARRTKSSSGFAMLELVFHAAVRNIRKSHGNAIWGLVLSIIQSLMMVMVFLVMMSLLGMRSSAIRGDYLLYIMSGVFMYMTHSKTLQAVAKCDGPTSSMMKHAPMNVIIAISAAALAALYQQVLSASVILYFYHVVISPITIDDPVGMMGMFLLSWGSGIGVGMIFKSATP
;
A
#
# COMPACT_ATOMS: atom_id res chain seq x y z
N MET A 1 -16.06 -12.53 43.88
CA MET A 1 -15.93 -12.28 42.44
C MET A 1 -15.17 -10.98 42.24
N PHE A 2 -13.82 -11.01 42.22
CA PHE A 2 -12.95 -9.83 42.12
C PHE A 2 -12.53 -9.66 40.66
N GLN A 3 -13.02 -8.62 39.99
CA GLN A 3 -12.47 -8.21 38.68
C GLN A 3 -11.29 -7.28 38.95
N PRO A 4 -10.09 -7.59 38.47
CA PRO A 4 -8.96 -6.67 38.54
C PRO A 4 -9.20 -5.54 37.51
N VAL A 5 -9.48 -4.34 38.02
CA VAL A 5 -9.50 -3.11 37.22
C VAL A 5 -8.06 -2.79 36.84
N ALA A 6 -7.67 -3.18 35.62
CA ALA A 6 -6.36 -2.82 35.06
C ALA A 6 -6.31 -1.28 34.87
N ARG A 7 -5.52 -0.62 35.71
CA ARG A 7 -5.20 0.81 35.66
C ARG A 7 -4.38 1.07 34.40
N ARG A 8 -5.05 1.47 33.30
CA ARG A 8 -4.39 1.88 32.06
C ARG A 8 -3.63 3.18 32.28
N THR A 9 -2.32 3.13 32.41
CA THR A 9 -1.44 4.28 32.32
C THR A 9 -1.47 4.84 30.89
N LYS A 10 -1.61 6.18 30.73
CA LYS A 10 -1.77 6.85 29.42
C LYS A 10 -0.64 6.57 28.42
N SER A 11 0.58 6.30 28.85
CA SER A 11 1.71 5.96 27.99
C SER A 11 1.61 4.55 27.41
N SER A 12 1.04 3.58 28.14
CA SER A 12 0.83 2.22 27.65
C SER A 12 -0.25 2.14 26.56
N SER A 13 -1.13 3.15 26.48
CA SER A 13 -2.22 3.19 25.50
C SER A 13 -1.73 3.43 24.06
N GLY A 14 -0.71 4.29 23.86
CA GLY A 14 -0.15 4.58 22.53
C GLY A 14 0.62 3.40 21.96
N PHE A 15 1.48 2.77 22.75
CA PHE A 15 2.21 1.57 22.35
C PHE A 15 1.28 0.39 22.11
N ALA A 16 0.26 0.20 22.96
CA ALA A 16 -0.74 -0.83 22.75
C ALA A 16 -1.58 -0.60 21.47
N MET A 17 -1.86 0.66 21.10
CA MET A 17 -2.50 0.97 19.82
C MET A 17 -1.61 0.64 18.62
N LEU A 18 -0.32 0.99 18.67
CA LEU A 18 0.63 0.67 17.61
C LEU A 18 0.80 -0.86 17.45
N GLU A 19 0.88 -1.59 18.54
CA GLU A 19 0.94 -3.04 18.54
C GLU A 19 -0.32 -3.66 17.93
N LEU A 20 -1.51 -3.16 18.30
CA LEU A 20 -2.78 -3.59 17.71
C LEU A 20 -2.85 -3.31 16.21
N VAL A 21 -2.40 -2.13 15.77
CA VAL A 21 -2.34 -1.76 14.35
C VAL A 21 -1.38 -2.68 13.61
N PHE A 22 -0.21 -2.96 14.17
CA PHE A 22 0.77 -3.87 13.57
C PHE A 22 0.21 -5.30 13.42
N HIS A 23 -0.34 -5.87 14.49
CA HIS A 23 -0.95 -7.20 14.44
C HIS A 23 -2.14 -7.28 13.48
N ALA A 24 -2.95 -6.21 13.44
CA ALA A 24 -4.06 -6.11 12.48
C ALA A 24 -3.56 -6.00 11.03
N ALA A 25 -2.47 -5.27 10.77
CA ALA A 25 -1.86 -5.17 9.45
C ALA A 25 -1.30 -6.51 8.97
N VAL A 26 -0.55 -7.21 9.83
CA VAL A 26 -0.02 -8.56 9.54
C VAL A 26 -1.16 -9.55 9.24
N ARG A 27 -2.24 -9.50 10.02
CA ARG A 27 -3.41 -10.32 9.79
C ARG A 27 -4.09 -9.99 8.46
N ASN A 28 -4.18 -8.72 8.11
CA ASN A 28 -4.81 -8.26 6.87
C ASN A 28 -4.04 -8.77 5.63
N ILE A 29 -2.70 -8.75 5.68
CA ILE A 29 -1.84 -9.34 4.64
C ILE A 29 -2.11 -10.83 4.48
N ARG A 30 -2.21 -11.58 5.59
CA ARG A 30 -2.49 -13.02 5.55
C ARG A 30 -3.90 -13.35 5.07
N LYS A 31 -4.90 -12.56 5.46
CA LYS A 31 -6.32 -12.76 5.09
C LYS A 31 -6.56 -12.53 3.59
N SER A 32 -5.81 -11.62 2.99
CA SER A 32 -6.02 -11.21 1.60
C SER A 32 -5.76 -12.34 0.58
N HIS A 33 -4.79 -13.25 0.84
CA HIS A 33 -4.37 -14.24 -0.15
C HIS A 33 -4.01 -15.63 0.43
N GLY A 34 -4.41 -15.96 1.65
CA GLY A 34 -4.06 -17.22 2.31
C GLY A 34 -2.58 -17.38 2.69
N ASN A 35 -1.66 -16.90 1.82
CA ASN A 35 -0.23 -16.79 2.04
C ASN A 35 0.26 -15.39 1.65
N ALA A 36 1.07 -14.75 2.50
CA ALA A 36 1.66 -13.42 2.25
C ALA A 36 2.51 -13.40 0.96
N ILE A 37 3.16 -14.52 0.64
CA ILE A 37 3.99 -14.67 -0.56
C ILE A 37 3.13 -14.61 -1.83
N TRP A 38 1.98 -15.27 -1.87
CA TRP A 38 1.07 -15.22 -3.01
C TRP A 38 0.50 -13.82 -3.24
N GLY A 39 0.20 -13.10 -2.18
CA GLY A 39 -0.23 -11.69 -2.27
C GLY A 39 0.85 -10.79 -2.88
N LEU A 40 2.12 -11.01 -2.50
CA LEU A 40 3.26 -10.29 -3.06
C LEU A 40 3.45 -10.63 -4.54
N VAL A 41 3.47 -11.92 -4.90
CA VAL A 41 3.63 -12.37 -6.30
C VAL A 41 2.54 -11.78 -7.19
N LEU A 42 1.28 -11.84 -6.77
CA LEU A 42 0.17 -11.24 -7.51
C LEU A 42 0.32 -9.73 -7.65
N SER A 43 0.81 -9.04 -6.60
CA SER A 43 1.09 -7.61 -6.66
C SER A 43 2.18 -7.27 -7.67
N ILE A 44 3.25 -8.06 -7.73
CA ILE A 44 4.34 -7.90 -8.70
C ILE A 44 3.81 -8.12 -10.12
N ILE A 45 3.08 -9.23 -10.36
CA ILE A 45 2.50 -9.54 -11.67
C ILE A 45 1.57 -8.42 -12.13
N GLN A 46 0.69 -7.94 -11.26
CA GLN A 46 -0.23 -6.85 -11.57
C GLN A 46 0.51 -5.55 -11.93
N SER A 47 1.58 -5.21 -11.20
CA SER A 47 2.39 -4.03 -11.50
C SER A 47 3.13 -4.17 -12.83
N LEU A 48 3.70 -5.34 -13.12
CA LEU A 48 4.35 -5.62 -14.40
C LEU A 48 3.36 -5.57 -15.57
N MET A 49 2.19 -6.17 -15.43
CA MET A 49 1.12 -6.09 -16.44
C MET A 49 0.75 -4.64 -16.74
N MET A 50 0.62 -3.80 -15.71
CA MET A 50 0.29 -2.38 -15.88
C MET A 50 1.41 -1.63 -16.60
N VAL A 51 2.68 -1.88 -16.25
CA VAL A 51 3.85 -1.31 -16.96
C VAL A 51 3.83 -1.73 -18.43
N MET A 52 3.57 -3.01 -18.72
CA MET A 52 3.50 -3.51 -20.10
C MET A 52 2.37 -2.85 -20.90
N VAL A 53 1.19 -2.67 -20.32
CA VAL A 53 0.08 -1.98 -20.97
C VAL A 53 0.46 -0.54 -21.33
N PHE A 54 1.08 0.20 -20.40
CA PHE A 54 1.53 1.56 -20.67
C PHE A 54 2.64 1.61 -21.73
N LEU A 55 3.59 0.69 -21.70
CA LEU A 55 4.63 0.60 -22.73
C LEU A 55 4.06 0.37 -24.12
N VAL A 56 3.12 -0.57 -24.25
CA VAL A 56 2.46 -0.85 -25.53
C VAL A 56 1.67 0.38 -26.00
N MET A 57 0.88 0.99 -25.12
CA MET A 57 0.11 2.17 -25.42
C MET A 57 1.00 3.32 -25.91
N MET A 58 2.07 3.63 -25.22
CA MET A 58 3.00 4.70 -25.59
C MET A 58 3.77 4.37 -26.89
N SER A 59 4.07 3.09 -27.11
CA SER A 59 4.67 2.61 -28.35
C SER A 59 3.75 2.82 -29.56
N LEU A 60 2.44 2.57 -29.41
CA LEU A 60 1.44 2.77 -30.46
C LEU A 60 1.21 4.26 -30.76
N LEU A 61 1.32 5.13 -29.75
CA LEU A 61 1.20 6.58 -29.90
C LEU A 61 2.46 7.23 -30.51
N GLY A 62 3.51 6.45 -30.83
CA GLY A 62 4.74 6.97 -31.40
C GLY A 62 5.63 7.74 -30.42
N MET A 63 5.33 7.72 -29.12
CA MET A 63 6.04 8.46 -28.07
C MET A 63 7.32 7.73 -27.59
N ARG A 64 7.97 6.94 -28.43
CA ARG A 64 9.18 6.17 -28.09
C ARG A 64 10.42 7.01 -27.79
N SER A 65 10.42 8.26 -28.17
CA SER A 65 11.55 9.18 -27.96
C SER A 65 11.05 10.46 -27.30
N SER A 66 10.61 10.38 -26.06
CA SER A 66 10.31 11.60 -25.33
C SER A 66 11.62 12.29 -24.93
N ALA A 67 11.61 13.63 -24.94
CA ALA A 67 12.71 14.50 -24.53
C ALA A 67 13.01 14.43 -23.01
N ILE A 68 12.77 13.29 -22.38
CA ILE A 68 12.98 13.06 -20.95
C ILE A 68 14.44 12.66 -20.77
N ARG A 69 15.17 13.41 -19.94
CA ARG A 69 16.51 13.05 -19.49
C ARG A 69 16.38 11.81 -18.60
N GLY A 70 16.80 10.63 -19.09
CA GLY A 70 16.81 9.39 -18.34
C GLY A 70 16.14 8.22 -19.07
N ASP A 71 16.02 7.11 -18.37
CA ASP A 71 15.47 5.88 -18.94
C ASP A 71 13.94 5.96 -19.01
N TYR A 72 13.40 5.86 -20.21
CA TYR A 72 11.97 5.94 -20.48
C TYR A 72 11.15 4.87 -19.74
N LEU A 73 11.72 3.66 -19.61
CA LEU A 73 11.06 2.56 -18.89
C LEU A 73 10.96 2.86 -17.40
N LEU A 74 12.01 3.42 -16.81
CA LEU A 74 12.04 3.80 -15.39
C LEU A 74 11.01 4.91 -15.10
N TYR A 75 10.84 5.86 -16.03
CA TYR A 75 9.82 6.91 -15.93
C TYR A 75 8.40 6.31 -15.90
N ILE A 76 8.07 5.40 -16.82
CA ILE A 76 6.76 4.72 -16.82
C ILE A 76 6.56 3.93 -15.52
N MET A 77 7.58 3.18 -15.08
CA MET A 77 7.51 2.38 -13.85
C MET A 77 7.24 3.25 -12.63
N SER A 78 7.87 4.42 -12.51
CA SER A 78 7.63 5.34 -11.38
C SER A 78 6.18 5.81 -11.32
N GLY A 79 5.61 6.21 -12.45
CA GLY A 79 4.20 6.61 -12.57
C GLY A 79 3.23 5.48 -12.21
N VAL A 80 3.51 4.27 -12.72
CA VAL A 80 2.70 3.08 -12.41
C VAL A 80 2.76 2.73 -10.93
N PHE A 81 3.93 2.80 -10.29
CA PHE A 81 4.05 2.50 -8.86
C PHE A 81 3.28 3.50 -8.00
N MET A 82 3.34 4.80 -8.31
CA MET A 82 2.55 5.82 -7.62
C MET A 82 1.05 5.58 -7.79
N TYR A 83 0.60 5.34 -9.01
CA TYR A 83 -0.80 5.03 -9.30
C TYR A 83 -1.28 3.77 -8.56
N MET A 84 -0.49 2.70 -8.59
CA MET A 84 -0.80 1.46 -7.89
C MET A 84 -0.87 1.64 -6.37
N THR A 85 0.05 2.44 -5.80
CA THR A 85 0.05 2.75 -4.37
C THR A 85 -1.24 3.46 -3.98
N HIS A 86 -1.63 4.49 -4.74
CA HIS A 86 -2.89 5.20 -4.53
C HIS A 86 -4.10 4.27 -4.63
N SER A 87 -4.22 3.55 -5.75
CA SER A 87 -5.39 2.71 -6.05
C SER A 87 -5.54 1.54 -5.08
N LYS A 88 -4.44 0.86 -4.72
CA LYS A 88 -4.48 -0.25 -3.76
C LYS A 88 -4.79 0.21 -2.34
N THR A 89 -4.23 1.35 -1.93
CA THR A 89 -4.53 1.93 -0.62
C THR A 89 -5.99 2.35 -0.52
N LEU A 90 -6.50 3.02 -1.55
CA LEU A 90 -7.92 3.39 -1.66
C LEU A 90 -8.82 2.15 -1.51
N GLN A 91 -8.54 1.10 -2.28
CA GLN A 91 -9.33 -0.13 -2.24
C GLN A 91 -9.23 -0.85 -0.88
N ALA A 92 -8.05 -0.88 -0.27
CA ALA A 92 -7.84 -1.51 1.03
C ALA A 92 -8.63 -0.77 2.13
N VAL A 93 -8.63 0.56 2.11
CA VAL A 93 -9.39 1.38 3.05
C VAL A 93 -10.90 1.27 2.81
N ALA A 94 -11.34 1.34 1.56
CA ALA A 94 -12.76 1.23 1.22
C ALA A 94 -13.35 -0.13 1.60
N LYS A 95 -12.58 -1.22 1.43
CA LYS A 95 -12.99 -2.60 1.74
C LYS A 95 -12.70 -3.05 3.17
N CYS A 96 -12.08 -2.22 4.02
CA CYS A 96 -11.78 -2.62 5.39
C CYS A 96 -13.06 -2.86 6.20
N ASP A 97 -12.97 -3.74 7.19
CA ASP A 97 -14.12 -4.12 8.03
C ASP A 97 -14.80 -2.88 8.65
N GLY A 98 -16.11 -2.75 8.44
CA GLY A 98 -16.93 -1.67 8.99
C GLY A 98 -17.35 -1.94 10.43
N PRO A 99 -17.98 -0.94 11.09
CA PRO A 99 -18.42 -1.06 12.50
C PRO A 99 -19.45 -2.16 12.73
N THR A 100 -20.14 -2.60 11.67
CA THR A 100 -21.17 -3.64 11.69
C THR A 100 -20.61 -5.07 11.51
N SER A 101 -19.31 -5.21 11.19
CA SER A 101 -18.70 -6.53 10.99
C SER A 101 -18.71 -7.36 12.29
N SER A 102 -18.94 -8.67 12.18
CA SER A 102 -18.95 -9.61 13.29
C SER A 102 -17.67 -9.54 14.14
N MET A 103 -16.56 -9.17 13.51
CA MET A 103 -15.25 -9.05 14.14
C MET A 103 -15.12 -7.84 15.05
N MET A 104 -15.82 -6.74 14.76
CA MET A 104 -15.85 -5.55 15.62
C MET A 104 -16.74 -5.70 16.85
N LYS A 105 -17.72 -6.63 16.80
CA LYS A 105 -18.62 -6.90 17.94
C LYS A 105 -17.91 -7.65 19.08
N HIS A 106 -16.84 -8.37 18.80
CA HIS A 106 -16.17 -9.25 19.79
C HIS A 106 -14.75 -8.81 20.18
N ALA A 107 -14.18 -7.79 19.55
CA ALA A 107 -12.85 -7.28 19.87
C ALA A 107 -12.89 -5.76 20.11
N PRO A 108 -12.03 -5.19 20.98
CA PRO A 108 -11.94 -3.75 21.22
C PRO A 108 -11.24 -3.05 20.05
N MET A 109 -11.69 -3.29 18.82
CA MET A 109 -11.12 -2.70 17.62
C MET A 109 -11.96 -1.50 17.18
N ASN A 110 -11.32 -0.34 17.14
CA ASN A 110 -11.91 0.87 16.57
C ASN A 110 -11.76 0.85 15.04
N VAL A 111 -12.71 1.47 14.34
CA VAL A 111 -12.68 1.67 12.88
C VAL A 111 -11.37 2.32 12.43
N ILE A 112 -10.80 3.22 13.22
CA ILE A 112 -9.53 3.89 12.98
C ILE A 112 -8.38 2.87 12.91
N ILE A 113 -8.36 1.87 13.81
CA ILE A 113 -7.35 0.80 13.82
C ILE A 113 -7.50 -0.06 12.56
N ALA A 114 -8.71 -0.37 12.14
CA ALA A 114 -8.94 -1.15 10.91
C ALA A 114 -8.49 -0.40 9.65
N ILE A 115 -8.79 0.89 9.54
CA ILE A 115 -8.36 1.75 8.42
C ILE A 115 -6.84 1.88 8.38
N SER A 116 -6.21 2.21 9.51
CA SER A 116 -4.76 2.36 9.59
C SER A 116 -4.02 1.05 9.30
N ALA A 117 -4.53 -0.08 9.80
CA ALA A 117 -3.97 -1.39 9.52
C ALA A 117 -4.09 -1.78 8.03
N ALA A 118 -5.24 -1.51 7.41
CA ALA A 118 -5.44 -1.77 5.98
C ALA A 118 -4.53 -0.89 5.11
N ALA A 119 -4.40 0.39 5.45
CA ALA A 119 -3.54 1.34 4.75
C ALA A 119 -2.05 0.97 4.86
N LEU A 120 -1.58 0.59 6.06
CA LEU A 120 -0.21 0.14 6.29
C LEU A 120 0.10 -1.18 5.58
N ALA A 121 -0.85 -2.12 5.57
CA ALA A 121 -0.71 -3.38 4.84
C ALA A 121 -0.54 -3.14 3.34
N ALA A 122 -1.34 -2.23 2.76
CA ALA A 122 -1.25 -1.84 1.36
C ALA A 122 0.09 -1.16 1.04
N LEU A 123 0.55 -0.24 1.90
CA LEU A 123 1.85 0.42 1.76
C LEU A 123 2.99 -0.59 1.77
N TYR A 124 3.03 -1.46 2.78
CA TYR A 124 4.06 -2.49 2.90
C TYR A 124 4.14 -3.38 1.65
N GLN A 125 2.99 -3.86 1.19
CA GLN A 125 2.91 -4.72 0.01
C GLN A 125 3.38 -3.99 -1.25
N GLN A 126 3.06 -2.71 -1.40
CA GLN A 126 3.42 -1.93 -2.56
C GLN A 126 4.90 -1.53 -2.56
N VAL A 127 5.45 -1.13 -1.42
CA VAL A 127 6.90 -0.85 -1.26
C VAL A 127 7.71 -2.09 -1.57
N LEU A 128 7.31 -3.24 -1.04
CA LEU A 128 8.03 -4.49 -1.27
C LEU A 128 7.96 -4.92 -2.75
N SER A 129 6.78 -4.81 -3.38
CA SER A 129 6.63 -5.11 -4.81
C SER A 129 7.48 -4.18 -5.69
N ALA A 130 7.46 -2.88 -5.42
CA ALA A 130 8.25 -1.90 -6.16
C ALA A 130 9.76 -2.15 -5.99
N SER A 131 10.20 -2.43 -4.76
CA SER A 131 11.61 -2.73 -4.47
C SER A 131 12.11 -3.98 -5.21
N VAL A 132 11.30 -5.04 -5.25
CA VAL A 132 11.65 -6.26 -5.99
C VAL A 132 11.75 -5.99 -7.50
N ILE A 133 10.78 -5.27 -8.08
CA ILE A 133 10.79 -4.95 -9.51
C ILE A 133 11.98 -4.05 -9.86
N LEU A 134 12.26 -3.01 -9.07
CA LEU A 134 13.40 -2.12 -9.27
C LEU A 134 14.73 -2.85 -9.11
N TYR A 135 14.83 -3.80 -8.17
CA TYR A 135 16.01 -4.64 -8.02
C TYR A 135 16.27 -5.49 -9.27
N PHE A 136 15.24 -6.15 -9.78
CA PHE A 136 15.37 -6.92 -11.03
C PHE A 136 15.74 -6.02 -12.22
N TYR A 137 15.15 -4.84 -12.32
CA TYR A 137 15.49 -3.86 -13.34
C TYR A 137 16.97 -3.48 -13.25
N HIS A 138 17.45 -3.14 -12.05
CA HIS A 138 18.84 -2.75 -11.80
C HIS A 138 19.86 -3.83 -12.21
N VAL A 139 19.53 -5.10 -11.94
CA VAL A 139 20.44 -6.24 -12.21
C VAL A 139 20.40 -6.68 -13.68
N VAL A 140 19.23 -6.65 -14.32
CA VAL A 140 19.01 -7.28 -15.63
C VAL A 140 19.11 -6.28 -16.79
N ILE A 141 18.67 -5.02 -16.58
CA ILE A 141 18.52 -4.05 -17.68
C ILE A 141 19.58 -2.97 -17.61
N SER A 142 19.56 -2.13 -16.57
CA SER A 142 20.53 -1.06 -16.41
C SER A 142 20.66 -0.63 -14.94
N PRO A 143 21.85 -0.20 -14.50
CA PRO A 143 22.05 0.27 -13.14
C PRO A 143 21.23 1.54 -12.90
N ILE A 144 20.40 1.52 -11.85
CA ILE A 144 19.59 2.67 -11.42
C ILE A 144 20.44 3.54 -10.52
N THR A 145 20.51 4.83 -10.83
CA THR A 145 21.00 5.89 -9.94
C THR A 145 19.80 6.68 -9.44
N ILE A 146 19.68 6.84 -8.13
CA ILE A 146 18.61 7.64 -7.51
C ILE A 146 19.24 8.95 -7.06
N ASP A 147 18.96 10.04 -7.78
CA ASP A 147 19.54 11.35 -7.50
C ASP A 147 18.91 11.97 -6.23
N ASP A 148 17.60 11.78 -6.01
CA ASP A 148 16.88 12.28 -4.83
C ASP A 148 16.00 11.19 -4.20
N PRO A 149 16.57 10.40 -3.27
CA PRO A 149 15.80 9.34 -2.58
C PRO A 149 14.75 9.92 -1.62
N VAL A 150 14.98 11.12 -1.08
CA VAL A 150 14.04 11.75 -0.13
C VAL A 150 12.80 12.24 -0.87
N GLY A 151 12.98 12.89 -2.01
CA GLY A 151 11.87 13.32 -2.87
C GLY A 151 11.05 12.14 -3.38
N MET A 152 11.69 11.05 -3.80
CA MET A 152 11.02 9.83 -4.22
C MET A 152 10.15 9.23 -3.10
N MET A 153 10.69 9.16 -1.89
CA MET A 153 9.96 8.65 -0.73
C MET A 153 8.79 9.57 -0.35
N GLY A 154 9.00 10.90 -0.42
CA GLY A 154 7.96 11.90 -0.17
C GLY A 154 6.79 11.78 -1.14
N MET A 155 7.04 11.65 -2.43
CA MET A 155 6.02 11.45 -3.47
C MET A 155 5.25 10.14 -3.25
N PHE A 156 5.94 9.07 -2.85
CA PHE A 156 5.33 7.78 -2.56
C PHE A 156 4.38 7.86 -1.35
N LEU A 157 4.80 8.53 -0.29
CA LEU A 157 3.96 8.77 0.90
C LEU A 157 2.77 9.69 0.61
N LEU A 158 2.93 10.70 -0.24
CA LEU A 158 1.82 11.56 -0.68
C LEU A 158 0.79 10.76 -1.49
N SER A 159 1.24 9.90 -2.40
CA SER A 159 0.37 9.01 -3.16
C SER A 159 -0.41 8.06 -2.24
N TRP A 160 0.26 7.49 -1.24
CA TRP A 160 -0.38 6.66 -0.21
C TRP A 160 -1.38 7.45 0.63
N GLY A 161 -1.02 8.63 1.12
CA GLY A 161 -1.88 9.51 1.92
C GLY A 161 -3.14 9.95 1.16
N SER A 162 -3.01 10.29 -0.13
CA SER A 162 -4.15 10.60 -0.99
C SER A 162 -5.09 9.41 -1.16
N GLY A 163 -4.54 8.19 -1.28
CA GLY A 163 -5.32 6.95 -1.33
C GLY A 163 -6.13 6.70 -0.05
N ILE A 164 -5.57 7.01 1.13
CA ILE A 164 -6.31 6.94 2.40
C ILE A 164 -7.46 7.93 2.41
N GLY A 165 -7.19 9.20 2.06
CA GLY A 165 -8.20 10.25 2.07
C GLY A 165 -9.41 9.91 1.19
N VAL A 166 -9.16 9.55 -0.05
CA VAL A 166 -10.22 9.15 -0.99
C VAL A 166 -10.90 7.86 -0.54
N GLY A 167 -10.15 6.88 -0.04
CA GLY A 167 -10.69 5.62 0.48
C GLY A 167 -11.65 5.83 1.66
N MET A 168 -11.36 6.77 2.56
CA MET A 168 -12.26 7.12 3.67
C MET A 168 -13.55 7.78 3.17
N ILE A 169 -13.50 8.62 2.13
CA ILE A 169 -14.69 9.21 1.52
C ILE A 169 -15.59 8.12 0.95
N PHE A 170 -15.03 7.19 0.17
CA PHE A 170 -15.80 6.06 -0.35
C PHE A 170 -16.39 5.19 0.75
N LYS A 171 -15.63 4.94 1.80
CA LYS A 171 -16.12 4.16 2.93
C LYS A 171 -17.27 4.85 3.68
N SER A 172 -17.26 6.17 3.79
CA SER A 172 -18.35 6.93 4.41
C SER A 172 -19.62 6.97 3.55
N ALA A 173 -19.46 6.86 2.23
CA ALA A 173 -20.58 6.87 1.28
C ALA A 173 -21.26 5.50 1.11
N THR A 174 -20.58 4.41 1.50
CA THR A 174 -21.15 3.05 1.48
C THR A 174 -21.50 2.63 2.91
N PRO A 175 -22.79 2.58 3.29
CA PRO A 175 -23.24 2.19 4.63
C PRO A 175 -22.98 0.72 4.95
#